data_7021652fd48cdc6dc0ea100744e91327
#
_entry.id   7021652fd48cdc6dc0ea100744e91327
#
_cell.length_a   1.000
_cell.length_b   1.000
_cell.length_c   1.000
_cell.angle_alpha   90.00
_cell.angle_beta   90.00
_cell.angle_gamma   90.00
#
_symmetry.space_group_name_H-M   'P 1'
#
loop_
_entity.id
_entity.type
_entity.pdbx_description
1 polymer ?
#
loop_
_entity_poly.entity_id
_entity_poly.type
_entity_poly.pdbx_seq_one_letter_code
_entity_poly.pdbx_strand_id
1 'polypeptide(L)'
;MPGRERVQALVAMVEQGKYVEAIGEFYAEDATMQENGMPPRGGRDELVEGERRMLARHASVCTLPGSTFVLEGDIAVIRWTFVFTHKDGTSFRMEELAHQRWRGERIVEERFFYDPAQLPRGS
;
A
#
# COMPACT_ATOMS: atom_id res chain seq x y z
N MET A 1 15.84 7.87 9.24
CA MET A 1 15.23 8.48 8.03
C MET A 1 15.55 7.60 6.85
N PRO A 2 14.57 7.28 6.00
CA PRO A 2 14.87 6.58 4.75
C PRO A 2 15.53 7.54 3.78
N GLY A 3 16.42 7.02 2.95
CA GLY A 3 16.91 7.76 1.80
C GLY A 3 15.86 7.75 0.68
N ARG A 4 15.97 8.70 -0.24
CA ARG A 4 15.08 8.79 -1.39
C ARG A 4 15.10 7.49 -2.21
N GLU A 5 16.29 6.90 -2.37
CA GLU A 5 16.46 5.66 -3.14
C GLU A 5 15.72 4.49 -2.50
N ARG A 6 15.62 4.45 -1.17
CA ARG A 6 14.88 3.41 -0.46
C ARG A 6 13.39 3.51 -0.76
N VAL A 7 12.84 4.72 -0.74
CA VAL A 7 11.42 4.96 -1.09
C VAL A 7 11.19 4.63 -2.56
N GLN A 8 12.10 5.01 -3.45
CA GLN A 8 12.01 4.67 -4.87
C GLN A 8 12.02 3.15 -5.10
N ALA A 9 12.80 2.40 -4.31
CA ALA A 9 12.84 0.95 -4.39
C ALA A 9 11.49 0.33 -3.98
N LEU A 10 10.84 0.88 -2.95
CA LEU A 10 9.49 0.47 -2.55
C LEU A 10 8.51 0.71 -3.69
N VAL A 11 8.53 1.92 -4.26
CA VAL A 11 7.64 2.29 -5.37
C VAL A 11 7.81 1.31 -6.53
N ALA A 12 9.06 1.01 -6.91
CA ALA A 12 9.35 0.11 -8.01
C ALA A 12 8.79 -1.30 -7.75
N MET A 13 8.95 -1.80 -6.53
CA MET A 13 8.48 -3.14 -6.17
C MET A 13 6.95 -3.21 -6.22
N VAL A 14 6.26 -2.19 -5.72
CA VAL A 14 4.79 -2.11 -5.75
C VAL A 14 4.29 -1.98 -7.20
N GLU A 15 4.96 -1.16 -8.03
CA GLU A 15 4.58 -1.02 -9.43
C GLU A 15 4.82 -2.32 -10.24
N GLN A 16 5.68 -3.19 -9.76
CA GLN A 16 5.88 -4.52 -10.34
C GLN A 16 4.84 -5.55 -9.86
N GLY A 17 3.94 -5.15 -8.96
CA GLY A 17 2.93 -6.04 -8.43
C GLY A 17 3.41 -6.97 -7.32
N LYS A 18 4.58 -6.70 -6.76
CA LYS A 18 5.18 -7.52 -5.68
C LYS A 18 4.74 -7.01 -4.32
N TYR A 19 3.43 -7.04 -4.06
CA TYR A 19 2.83 -6.44 -2.86
C TYR A 19 3.24 -7.14 -1.56
N VAL A 20 3.18 -8.46 -1.54
CA VAL A 20 3.54 -9.24 -0.34
C VAL A 20 5.03 -9.10 -0.04
N GLU A 21 5.85 -9.20 -1.08
CA GLU A 21 7.30 -9.05 -0.96
C GLU A 21 7.68 -7.65 -0.46
N ALA A 22 6.94 -6.61 -0.90
CA ALA A 22 7.17 -5.24 -0.44
C ALA A 22 6.92 -5.10 1.06
N ILE A 23 5.87 -5.73 1.58
CA ILE A 23 5.60 -5.70 3.03
C ILE A 23 6.75 -6.38 3.78
N GLY A 24 7.20 -7.53 3.31
CA GLY A 24 8.32 -8.25 3.95
C GLY A 24 9.62 -7.46 3.98
N GLU A 25 9.91 -6.73 2.90
CA GLU A 25 11.17 -6.01 2.75
C GLU A 25 11.16 -4.64 3.44
N PHE A 26 10.06 -3.90 3.37
CA PHE A 26 10.04 -2.48 3.74
C PHE A 26 9.33 -2.17 5.05
N TYR A 27 8.61 -3.12 5.65
CA TYR A 27 7.83 -2.86 6.87
C TYR A 27 8.52 -3.49 8.08
N ALA A 28 8.47 -2.77 9.21
CA ALA A 28 8.98 -3.27 10.48
C ALA A 28 8.08 -4.38 11.02
N GLU A 29 8.62 -5.22 11.90
CA GLU A 29 7.84 -6.30 12.52
C GLU A 29 6.59 -5.80 13.24
N ASP A 30 6.68 -4.62 13.86
CA ASP A 30 5.61 -3.99 14.63
C ASP A 30 4.80 -2.98 13.80
N ALA A 31 4.97 -2.98 12.48
CA ALA A 31 4.30 -2.03 11.60
C ALA A 31 2.79 -2.11 11.69
N THR A 32 2.13 -0.95 11.52
CA THR A 32 0.68 -0.87 11.44
C THR A 32 0.24 -0.27 10.13
N MET A 33 -0.92 -0.70 9.64
CA MET A 33 -1.63 -0.10 8.52
C MET A 33 -3.02 0.33 8.95
N GLN A 34 -3.46 1.47 8.45
CA GLN A 34 -4.79 2.01 8.73
C GLN A 34 -5.39 2.54 7.44
N GLU A 35 -6.66 2.27 7.22
CA GLU A 35 -7.39 2.79 6.06
C GLU A 35 -8.36 3.86 6.53
N ASN A 36 -8.17 5.10 6.08
CA ASN A 36 -8.98 6.26 6.46
C ASN A 36 -9.11 6.33 7.99
N GLY A 37 -10.31 6.45 8.52
CA GLY A 37 -10.59 6.47 9.96
C GLY A 37 -10.88 5.11 10.59
N MET A 38 -10.65 4.02 9.87
CA MET A 38 -10.88 2.67 10.41
C MET A 38 -9.81 2.30 11.44
N PRO A 39 -10.07 1.32 12.33
CA PRO A 39 -9.06 0.89 13.29
C PRO A 39 -7.80 0.36 12.58
N PRO A 40 -6.60 0.68 13.09
CA PRO A 40 -5.37 0.16 12.51
C PRO A 40 -5.22 -1.34 12.73
N ARG A 41 -4.55 -1.98 11.79
CA ARG A 41 -4.14 -3.38 11.86
C ARG A 41 -2.65 -3.41 12.14
N GLY A 42 -2.16 -4.34 12.93
CA GLY A 42 -0.78 -4.36 13.34
C GLY A 42 -0.10 -5.71 13.25
N GLY A 43 1.24 -5.63 13.14
CA GLY A 43 2.11 -6.77 13.00
C GLY A 43 2.36 -7.14 11.54
N ARG A 44 3.64 -7.18 11.14
CA ARG A 44 4.01 -7.45 9.74
C ARG A 44 3.41 -8.76 9.22
N ASP A 45 3.42 -9.83 10.03
CA ASP A 45 2.88 -11.11 9.59
C ASP A 45 1.38 -11.01 9.31
N GLU A 46 0.63 -10.29 10.13
CA GLU A 46 -0.80 -10.07 9.90
C GLU A 46 -1.02 -9.19 8.66
N LEU A 47 -0.16 -8.20 8.44
CA LEU A 47 -0.27 -7.36 7.25
C LEU A 47 -0.01 -8.18 5.97
N VAL A 48 0.96 -9.10 6.01
CA VAL A 48 1.24 -10.02 4.90
C VAL A 48 0.02 -10.91 4.62
N GLU A 49 -0.55 -11.51 5.65
CA GLU A 49 -1.72 -12.38 5.48
C GLU A 49 -2.94 -11.61 4.97
N GLY A 50 -3.15 -10.39 5.46
CA GLY A 50 -4.21 -9.52 4.96
C GLY A 50 -4.05 -9.19 3.48
N GLU A 51 -2.81 -8.94 3.05
CA GLU A 51 -2.50 -8.67 1.64
C GLU A 51 -2.76 -9.90 0.77
N ARG A 52 -2.34 -11.08 1.24
CA ARG A 52 -2.62 -12.33 0.53
C ARG A 52 -4.13 -12.58 0.37
N ARG A 53 -4.91 -12.33 1.42
CA ARG A 53 -6.37 -12.49 1.37
C ARG A 53 -7.00 -11.51 0.37
N MET A 54 -6.54 -10.27 0.36
CA MET A 54 -7.03 -9.25 -0.57
C MET A 54 -6.73 -9.67 -2.02
N LEU A 55 -5.50 -10.10 -2.29
CA LEU A 55 -5.11 -10.54 -3.63
C LEU A 55 -5.93 -11.77 -4.08
N ALA A 56 -6.20 -12.68 -3.16
CA ALA A 56 -6.98 -13.89 -3.47
C ALA A 56 -8.45 -13.61 -3.81
N ARG A 57 -9.01 -12.48 -3.34
CA ARG A 57 -10.39 -12.08 -3.63
C ARG A 57 -10.58 -11.49 -5.03
N HIS A 58 -9.48 -11.15 -5.71
CA HIS A 58 -9.53 -10.47 -7.01
C HIS A 58 -8.93 -11.37 -8.10
N ALA A 59 -9.38 -11.19 -9.34
CA ALA A 59 -8.72 -11.82 -10.47
C ALA A 59 -7.34 -11.23 -10.70
N SER A 60 -7.20 -9.91 -10.53
CA SER A 60 -5.91 -9.23 -10.59
C SER A 60 -5.95 -7.91 -9.86
N VAL A 61 -4.78 -7.47 -9.40
CA VAL A 61 -4.53 -6.13 -8.88
C VAL A 61 -3.25 -5.64 -9.55
N CYS A 62 -3.29 -4.45 -10.10
CA CYS A 62 -2.08 -3.85 -10.65
C CYS A 62 -1.93 -2.41 -10.19
N THR A 63 -0.70 -1.93 -10.15
CA THR A 63 -0.36 -0.55 -9.83
C THR A 63 0.04 0.14 -11.14
N LEU A 64 -0.61 1.27 -11.46
CA LEU A 64 -0.24 2.02 -12.65
C LEU A 64 1.13 2.66 -12.44
N PRO A 65 1.95 2.78 -13.50
CA PRO A 65 3.24 3.47 -13.41
C PRO A 65 3.03 4.98 -13.19
N GLY A 66 4.11 5.66 -12.79
CA GLY A 66 4.07 7.11 -12.58
C GLY A 66 3.67 7.50 -11.17
N SER A 67 3.77 6.60 -10.20
CA SER A 67 3.58 6.94 -8.79
C SER A 67 4.58 8.02 -8.37
N THR A 68 4.09 9.02 -7.64
CA THR A 68 4.91 10.14 -7.15
C THR A 68 4.94 10.12 -5.64
N PHE A 69 5.98 10.71 -5.06
CA PHE A 69 6.06 10.82 -3.61
C PHE A 69 6.79 12.07 -3.17
N VAL A 70 6.51 12.48 -1.94
CA VAL A 70 7.28 13.49 -1.22
C VAL A 70 7.89 12.83 0.00
N LEU A 71 9.09 13.26 0.36
CA LEU A 71 9.84 12.72 1.49
C LEU A 71 10.37 13.89 2.31
N GLU A 72 10.02 13.89 3.60
CA GLU A 72 10.54 14.87 4.54
C GLU A 72 10.84 14.18 5.86
N GLY A 73 12.11 14.10 6.23
CA GLY A 73 12.53 13.43 7.45
C GLY A 73 12.12 11.96 7.43
N ASP A 74 11.35 11.56 8.44
CA ASP A 74 10.86 10.19 8.57
C ASP A 74 9.52 9.95 7.89
N ILE A 75 8.97 10.96 7.20
CA ILE A 75 7.65 10.90 6.59
C ILE A 75 7.77 10.83 5.08
N ALA A 76 7.14 9.83 4.48
CA ALA A 76 6.96 9.74 3.04
C ALA A 76 5.47 9.70 2.74
N VAL A 77 5.03 10.44 1.71
CA VAL A 77 3.65 10.38 1.21
C VAL A 77 3.71 9.98 -0.25
N ILE A 78 3.11 8.86 -0.57
CA ILE A 78 3.14 8.29 -1.92
C ILE A 78 1.73 8.34 -2.50
N ARG A 79 1.62 8.81 -3.75
CA ARG A 79 0.38 8.78 -4.50
C ARG A 79 0.36 7.53 -5.38
N TRP A 80 -0.56 6.63 -5.06
CA TRP A 80 -0.75 5.37 -5.78
C TRP A 80 -2.02 5.42 -6.63
N THR A 81 -1.98 4.72 -7.75
CA THR A 81 -3.18 4.40 -8.52
C THR A 81 -3.20 2.89 -8.77
N PHE A 82 -4.23 2.23 -8.26
CA PHE A 82 -4.41 0.78 -8.42
C PHE A 82 -5.58 0.49 -9.34
N VAL A 83 -5.51 -0.62 -10.06
CA VAL A 83 -6.64 -1.16 -10.81
C VAL A 83 -6.92 -2.55 -10.26
N PHE A 84 -8.13 -2.73 -9.74
CA PHE A 84 -8.61 -3.99 -9.20
C PHE A 84 -9.55 -4.62 -10.23
N THR A 85 -9.33 -5.89 -10.54
CA THR A 85 -10.21 -6.64 -11.44
C THR A 85 -10.87 -7.74 -10.63
N HIS A 86 -12.21 -7.74 -10.59
CA HIS A 86 -12.99 -8.78 -9.92
C HIS A 86 -12.95 -10.07 -10.72
N LYS A 87 -13.32 -11.18 -10.07
CA LYS A 87 -13.37 -12.50 -10.72
C LYS A 87 -14.42 -12.58 -11.81
N ASP A 88 -15.41 -11.69 -11.80
CA ASP A 88 -16.42 -11.58 -12.86
C ASP A 88 -15.95 -10.77 -14.08
N GLY A 89 -14.72 -10.25 -14.04
CA GLY A 89 -14.13 -9.47 -15.11
C GLY A 89 -14.35 -7.96 -15.05
N THR A 90 -15.20 -7.47 -14.15
CA THR A 90 -15.37 -6.04 -13.95
C THR A 90 -14.17 -5.46 -13.19
N SER A 91 -13.82 -4.22 -13.45
CA SER A 91 -12.68 -3.58 -12.77
C SER A 91 -13.04 -2.18 -12.29
N PHE A 92 -12.26 -1.71 -11.31
CA PHE A 92 -12.36 -0.34 -10.84
C PHE A 92 -10.96 0.19 -10.56
N ARG A 93 -10.85 1.52 -10.60
CA ARG A 93 -9.61 2.25 -10.37
C ARG A 93 -9.69 2.97 -9.04
N MET A 94 -8.63 2.91 -8.26
CA MET A 94 -8.57 3.57 -6.98
C MET A 94 -7.29 4.40 -6.87
N GLU A 95 -7.44 5.69 -6.59
CA GLU A 95 -6.34 6.59 -6.27
C GLU A 95 -6.30 6.77 -4.75
N GLU A 96 -5.10 6.69 -4.18
CA GLU A 96 -4.93 6.89 -2.75
C GLU A 96 -3.60 7.54 -2.42
N LEU A 97 -3.54 8.14 -1.24
CA LEU A 97 -2.30 8.64 -0.66
C LEU A 97 -1.92 7.72 0.50
N ALA A 98 -0.68 7.24 0.48
CA ALA A 98 -0.13 6.47 1.59
C ALA A 98 0.79 7.37 2.39
N HIS A 99 0.40 7.69 3.61
CA HIS A 99 1.20 8.46 4.54
C HIS A 99 1.99 7.50 5.42
N GLN A 100 3.31 7.53 5.31
CA GLN A 100 4.20 6.58 5.96
C GLN A 100 5.11 7.27 6.95
N ARG A 101 5.22 6.71 8.15
CA ARG A 101 6.27 7.05 9.08
C ARG A 101 7.27 5.92 9.13
N TRP A 102 8.53 6.26 8.93
CA TRP A 102 9.65 5.32 8.86
C TRP A 102 10.48 5.36 10.13
N ARG A 103 11.09 4.23 10.45
CA ARG A 103 12.11 4.10 11.47
C ARG A 103 13.33 3.49 10.80
N GLY A 104 14.33 4.33 10.46
CA GLY A 104 15.44 3.91 9.62
C GLY A 104 14.92 3.51 8.24
N GLU A 105 15.22 2.31 7.82
CA GLU A 105 14.91 1.80 6.49
C GLU A 105 13.58 1.03 6.42
N ARG A 106 12.75 1.11 7.49
CA ARG A 106 11.50 0.36 7.56
C ARG A 106 10.33 1.23 7.98
N ILE A 107 9.16 0.94 7.44
CA ILE A 107 7.92 1.63 7.75
C ILE A 107 7.38 1.08 9.06
N VAL A 108 7.01 1.96 10.00
CA VAL A 108 6.39 1.58 11.27
C VAL A 108 4.92 1.90 11.32
N GLU A 109 4.47 2.93 10.58
CA GLU A 109 3.04 3.26 10.47
C GLU A 109 2.75 3.66 9.05
N GLU A 110 1.65 3.16 8.50
CA GLU A 110 1.16 3.59 7.19
C GLU A 110 -0.34 3.81 7.28
N ARG A 111 -0.79 4.96 6.82
CA ARG A 111 -2.20 5.28 6.75
C ARG A 111 -2.56 5.66 5.32
N PHE A 112 -3.55 4.97 4.81
CA PHE A 112 -4.06 5.22 3.47
C PHE A 112 -5.24 6.17 3.54
N PHE A 113 -5.23 7.19 2.70
CA PHE A 113 -6.30 8.16 2.56
C PHE A 113 -6.87 8.05 1.17
N TYR A 114 -8.12 7.67 1.07
CA TYR A 114 -8.83 7.57 -0.20
C TYR A 114 -10.31 7.80 -0.01
N ASP A 115 -10.97 8.17 -1.10
CA ASP A 115 -12.42 8.34 -1.10
C ASP A 115 -13.08 6.97 -1.26
N PRO A 116 -13.85 6.49 -0.26
CA PRO A 116 -14.55 5.21 -0.37
C PRO A 116 -15.55 5.15 -1.52
N ALA A 117 -15.96 6.30 -2.07
CA ALA A 117 -16.84 6.34 -3.24
C ALA A 117 -16.22 5.72 -4.50
N GLN A 118 -14.89 5.58 -4.52
CA GLN A 118 -14.20 4.89 -5.61
C GLN A 118 -14.46 3.39 -5.62
N LEU A 119 -14.83 2.83 -4.46
CA LEU A 119 -15.10 1.39 -4.33
C LEU A 119 -16.47 1.06 -4.92
N PRO A 120 -16.61 -0.10 -5.60
CA PRO A 120 -17.90 -0.53 -6.10
C PRO A 120 -18.88 -0.79 -4.95
N ARG A 121 -20.18 -0.68 -5.23
CA ARG A 121 -21.22 -1.00 -4.26
C ARG A 121 -21.11 -2.47 -3.85
N GLY A 122 -21.18 -2.73 -2.54
CA GLY A 122 -21.08 -4.07 -1.99
C GLY A 122 -19.65 -4.59 -1.86
N SER A 123 -18.67 -3.70 -2.01
CA SER A 123 -17.26 -4.06 -1.81
C SER A 123 -16.84 -3.94 -0.37
#